data_84e8ebd06da8d40968d7bb2211c3ddff
#
_entry.id   84e8ebd06da8d40968d7bb2211c3ddff
#
_cell.length_a   1.000
_cell.length_b   1.000
_cell.length_c   1.000
_cell.angle_alpha   90.00
_cell.angle_beta   90.00
_cell.angle_gamma   90.00
#
_symmetry.space_group_name_H-M   'P 1'
#
loop_
_entity.id
_entity.type
_entity.pdbx_description
1 polymer ?
#
loop_
_entity_poly.entity_id
_entity_poly.type
_entity_poly.pdbx_seq_one_letter_code
_entity_poly.pdbx_strand_id
1 'polypeptide(L)'
;MPYPDIAFTPDSSFPVTYAEKGSVRVKIKKKFNTLQDLVIKGGNAFNSVPNEAHGIIPVDMLGEVKNKNKVEFEKEGNTYKVFSAGIPAHGAYPSKGYNAVSALFTVLKDIEVKNEELKGLVTFFDKFVKMETDGKSFGVKCTDGETGELTLNLGKINLENNELEIWIDMRVPVKIKNEQIIETIKKNTENYGYEFLLHSNTQPLYVAKDSFLVSTLMNIYKELTGDNAAQPVAIGGGTYAKYAKNAVAFGALLPDQEDRMHQRDEYLEISKIDKLLQIYVEAIYRLAK
;
A
#
# COMPACT_ATOMS: atom_id res chain seq x y z
N MET A 1 -8.19 28.16 -14.41
CA MET A 1 -9.16 27.63 -15.38
C MET A 1 -10.27 26.93 -14.60
N PRO A 2 -11.53 27.01 -15.00
CA PRO A 2 -12.57 26.19 -14.42
C PRO A 2 -12.24 24.71 -14.68
N TYR A 3 -12.58 23.85 -13.72
CA TYR A 3 -12.48 22.41 -13.92
C TYR A 3 -13.50 21.97 -14.98
N PRO A 4 -13.18 20.97 -15.84
CA PRO A 4 -14.16 20.39 -16.75
C PRO A 4 -15.31 19.74 -15.97
N ASP A 5 -16.52 19.73 -16.53
CA ASP A 5 -17.70 19.09 -15.92
C ASP A 5 -17.52 17.57 -15.83
N ILE A 6 -16.85 16.98 -16.81
CA ILE A 6 -16.46 15.57 -16.88
C ILE A 6 -15.05 15.45 -17.47
N ALA A 7 -14.32 14.41 -17.07
CA ALA A 7 -12.98 14.13 -17.58
C ALA A 7 -12.66 12.65 -17.60
N PHE A 8 -11.71 12.24 -18.42
CA PHE A 8 -11.06 10.95 -18.31
C PHE A 8 -9.54 11.08 -18.52
N THR A 9 -8.79 10.12 -18.01
CA THR A 9 -7.34 10.05 -18.18
C THR A 9 -6.91 8.66 -18.68
N PRO A 10 -6.01 8.56 -19.67
CA PRO A 10 -5.42 7.30 -20.12
C PRO A 10 -4.28 6.84 -19.20
N ASP A 11 -4.57 6.56 -17.94
CA ASP A 11 -3.59 6.32 -16.88
C ASP A 11 -3.90 5.02 -16.09
N SER A 12 -4.44 3.99 -16.78
CA SER A 12 -4.81 2.70 -16.19
C SER A 12 -4.95 1.64 -17.30
N SER A 13 -5.52 0.50 -16.94
CA SER A 13 -5.97 -0.50 -17.92
C SER A 13 -7.40 -0.23 -18.37
N PHE A 14 -7.76 -0.69 -19.58
CA PHE A 14 -9.17 -0.78 -19.98
C PHE A 14 -9.91 -1.85 -19.14
N PRO A 15 -11.26 -1.76 -19.00
CA PRO A 15 -12.13 -0.76 -19.61
C PRO A 15 -12.13 0.58 -18.84
N VAL A 16 -13.08 0.84 -17.97
CA VAL A 16 -13.18 2.09 -17.21
C VAL A 16 -12.86 1.80 -15.74
N THR A 17 -11.92 2.54 -15.18
CA THR A 17 -11.70 2.57 -13.73
C THR A 17 -12.61 3.64 -13.11
N TYR A 18 -13.73 3.20 -12.53
CA TYR A 18 -14.75 4.08 -11.97
C TYR A 18 -14.57 4.40 -10.48
N ALA A 19 -13.75 3.59 -9.80
CA ALA A 19 -13.50 3.71 -8.38
C ALA A 19 -12.04 3.41 -8.02
N GLU A 20 -11.45 4.26 -7.19
CA GLU A 20 -10.07 4.14 -6.71
C GLU A 20 -10.03 4.36 -5.21
N LYS A 21 -9.46 3.42 -4.45
CA LYS A 21 -9.32 3.53 -2.99
C LYS A 21 -8.63 4.83 -2.58
N GLY A 22 -9.01 5.37 -1.44
CA GLY A 22 -8.23 6.39 -0.75
C GLY A 22 -6.86 5.85 -0.36
N SER A 23 -5.87 6.74 -0.18
CA SER A 23 -4.55 6.39 0.31
C SER A 23 -4.21 7.23 1.52
N VAL A 24 -3.96 6.57 2.65
CA VAL A 24 -3.49 7.20 3.89
C VAL A 24 -2.10 6.66 4.19
N ARG A 25 -1.12 7.55 4.26
CA ARG A 25 0.26 7.21 4.63
C ARG A 25 0.64 7.89 5.93
N VAL A 26 1.17 7.11 6.84
CA VAL A 26 1.56 7.60 8.16
C VAL A 26 2.98 7.18 8.50
N LYS A 27 3.62 7.99 9.32
CA LYS A 27 4.86 7.66 9.99
C LYS A 27 4.60 7.55 11.49
N ILE A 28 5.15 6.53 12.11
CA ILE A 28 5.12 6.33 13.55
C ILE A 28 6.55 6.46 14.04
N LYS A 29 6.77 7.31 15.03
CA LYS A 29 8.10 7.58 15.55
C LYS A 29 8.16 7.36 17.06
N LYS A 30 9.35 7.03 17.54
CA LYS A 30 9.66 6.98 18.98
C LYS A 30 11.15 7.16 19.20
N LYS A 31 11.49 7.87 20.26
CA LYS A 31 12.84 7.94 20.79
C LYS A 31 12.94 7.04 22.01
N PHE A 32 13.99 6.23 22.04
CA PHE A 32 14.34 5.33 23.14
C PHE A 32 15.53 5.88 23.89
N ASN A 33 15.92 5.23 25.01
CA ASN A 33 17.07 5.63 25.82
C ASN A 33 18.12 4.52 25.91
N THR A 34 17.73 3.27 25.70
CA THR A 34 18.56 2.08 25.94
C THR A 34 18.79 1.24 24.70
N LEU A 35 18.44 1.73 23.50
CA LEU A 35 18.58 1.03 22.21
C LEU A 35 19.68 1.63 21.33
N GLN A 36 20.69 2.31 21.91
CA GLN A 36 21.74 3.01 21.18
C GLN A 36 22.51 2.07 20.21
N ASP A 37 22.81 0.85 20.67
CA ASP A 37 23.60 -0.13 19.90
C ASP A 37 22.75 -1.13 19.12
N LEU A 38 21.43 -0.93 19.11
CA LEU A 38 20.49 -1.76 18.37
C LEU A 38 20.15 -1.11 17.03
N VAL A 39 20.24 -1.90 15.96
CA VAL A 39 19.84 -1.48 14.61
C VAL A 39 18.82 -2.47 14.07
N ILE A 40 17.70 -1.97 13.53
CA ILE A 40 16.74 -2.74 12.72
C ILE A 40 16.33 -1.89 11.54
N LYS A 41 16.58 -2.39 10.33
CA LYS A 41 16.22 -1.72 9.08
C LYS A 41 15.52 -2.69 8.14
N GLY A 42 14.51 -2.23 7.43
CA GLY A 42 13.82 -3.02 6.41
C GLY A 42 12.87 -2.18 5.58
N GLY A 43 12.79 -2.50 4.28
CA GLY A 43 12.00 -1.74 3.32
C GLY A 43 12.53 -0.34 3.03
N ASN A 44 11.99 0.29 1.98
CA ASN A 44 12.47 1.59 1.50
C ASN A 44 11.35 2.51 0.98
N ALA A 45 10.12 2.02 0.87
CA ALA A 45 9.00 2.78 0.32
C ALA A 45 7.68 2.44 1.04
N PHE A 46 6.75 3.38 1.07
CA PHE A 46 5.40 3.17 1.62
C PHE A 46 4.64 2.06 0.88
N ASN A 47 4.71 2.08 -0.43
CA ASN A 47 3.88 1.26 -1.33
C ASN A 47 4.54 -0.03 -1.80
N SER A 48 5.52 -0.54 -1.06
CA SER A 48 6.16 -1.82 -1.32
C SER A 48 6.20 -2.67 -0.04
N VAL A 49 5.94 -3.96 -0.17
CA VAL A 49 6.15 -4.94 0.92
C VAL A 49 7.64 -5.18 1.05
N PRO A 50 8.26 -4.98 2.24
CA PRO A 50 9.67 -5.27 2.46
C PRO A 50 10.04 -6.72 2.15
N ASN A 51 10.95 -6.89 1.19
CA ASN A 51 11.49 -8.20 0.81
C ASN A 51 12.67 -8.65 1.68
N GLU A 52 13.21 -7.74 2.48
CA GLU A 52 14.28 -8.04 3.44
C GLU A 52 14.21 -7.10 4.65
N ALA A 53 14.72 -7.58 5.78
CA ALA A 53 15.04 -6.77 6.94
C ALA A 53 16.34 -7.24 7.55
N HIS A 54 17.13 -6.29 8.05
CA HIS A 54 18.42 -6.52 8.68
C HIS A 54 18.44 -5.93 10.09
N GLY A 55 19.16 -6.57 10.99
CA GLY A 55 19.34 -6.06 12.33
C GLY A 55 20.74 -6.36 12.90
N ILE A 56 21.14 -5.51 13.85
CA ILE A 56 22.24 -5.77 14.78
C ILE A 56 21.64 -5.65 16.18
N ILE A 57 21.62 -6.75 16.94
CA ILE A 57 20.99 -6.78 18.26
C ILE A 57 22.05 -7.24 19.27
N PRO A 58 22.36 -6.46 20.32
CA PRO A 58 23.24 -6.88 21.39
C PRO A 58 22.78 -8.19 22.05
N VAL A 59 23.72 -9.12 22.30
CA VAL A 59 23.44 -10.46 22.84
C VAL A 59 22.75 -10.39 24.20
N ASP A 60 23.08 -9.42 25.02
CA ASP A 60 22.52 -9.21 26.36
C ASP A 60 21.06 -8.74 26.34
N MET A 61 20.56 -8.22 25.20
CA MET A 61 19.16 -7.86 25.04
C MET A 61 18.22 -9.03 24.78
N LEU A 62 18.75 -10.22 24.41
CA LEU A 62 17.96 -11.40 24.08
C LEU A 62 18.36 -12.60 24.95
N GLY A 63 17.43 -13.54 25.12
CA GLY A 63 17.71 -14.88 25.62
C GLY A 63 18.25 -15.80 24.50
N GLU A 64 17.94 -17.10 24.60
CA GLU A 64 18.32 -18.05 23.54
C GLU A 64 17.59 -17.78 22.25
N VAL A 65 18.33 -17.61 21.15
CA VAL A 65 17.78 -17.37 19.82
C VAL A 65 17.79 -18.65 18.98
N LYS A 66 16.78 -18.78 18.11
CA LYS A 66 16.68 -19.87 17.13
C LYS A 66 16.22 -19.34 15.79
N ASN A 67 16.85 -19.82 14.73
CA ASN A 67 16.44 -19.50 13.37
C ASN A 67 15.03 -20.08 13.08
N LYS A 68 14.13 -19.26 12.58
CA LYS A 68 12.73 -19.62 12.35
C LYS A 68 12.09 -18.71 11.30
N ASN A 69 11.17 -19.25 10.51
CA ASN A 69 10.32 -18.46 9.61
C ASN A 69 11.08 -17.50 8.68
N LYS A 70 12.16 -17.93 8.04
CA LYS A 70 13.05 -17.12 7.21
C LYS A 70 13.76 -15.98 7.96
N VAL A 71 13.86 -16.08 9.28
CA VAL A 71 14.65 -15.18 10.13
C VAL A 71 15.84 -15.95 10.66
N GLU A 72 17.03 -15.40 10.43
CA GLU A 72 18.30 -15.99 10.78
C GLU A 72 19.04 -15.07 11.75
N PHE A 73 19.67 -15.68 12.78
CA PHE A 73 20.52 -15.01 13.75
C PHE A 73 21.92 -15.61 13.64
N GLU A 74 22.89 -14.78 13.34
CA GLU A 74 24.30 -15.12 13.35
C GLU A 74 24.99 -14.39 14.50
N LYS A 75 25.60 -15.12 15.44
CA LYS A 75 26.30 -14.51 16.56
C LYS A 75 27.70 -14.07 16.15
N GLU A 76 27.98 -12.77 16.25
CA GLU A 76 29.30 -12.18 16.05
C GLU A 76 29.74 -11.39 17.29
N GLY A 77 30.63 -11.97 18.07
CA GLY A 77 31.10 -11.37 19.32
C GLY A 77 29.94 -11.11 20.30
N ASN A 78 29.69 -9.86 20.63
CA ASN A 78 28.63 -9.42 21.55
C ASN A 78 27.32 -9.01 20.85
N THR A 79 27.17 -9.30 19.57
CA THR A 79 25.95 -8.97 18.80
C THR A 79 25.44 -10.19 18.03
N TYR A 80 24.14 -10.15 17.73
CA TYR A 80 23.53 -10.97 16.69
C TYR A 80 23.37 -10.11 15.44
N LYS A 81 23.91 -10.54 14.30
CA LYS A 81 23.44 -10.12 13.00
C LYS A 81 22.16 -10.85 12.69
N VAL A 82 21.13 -10.11 12.31
CA VAL A 82 19.81 -10.66 12.03
C VAL A 82 19.45 -10.36 10.58
N PHE A 83 19.01 -11.40 9.88
CA PHE A 83 18.47 -11.29 8.54
C PHE A 83 17.08 -11.91 8.50
N SER A 84 16.14 -11.22 7.87
CA SER A 84 14.79 -11.71 7.60
C SER A 84 14.49 -11.59 6.13
N ALA A 85 14.12 -12.70 5.48
CA ALA A 85 13.75 -12.76 4.08
C ALA A 85 12.22 -12.63 3.91
N GLY A 86 11.81 -11.84 2.93
CA GLY A 86 10.42 -11.62 2.54
C GLY A 86 10.15 -11.96 1.07
N ILE A 87 8.95 -11.60 0.63
CA ILE A 87 8.53 -11.65 -0.78
C ILE A 87 7.94 -10.29 -1.11
N PRO A 88 8.49 -9.56 -2.09
CA PRO A 88 7.99 -8.24 -2.44
C PRO A 88 6.61 -8.32 -3.07
N ALA A 89 5.80 -7.28 -2.84
CA ALA A 89 4.54 -7.05 -3.52
C ALA A 89 4.22 -5.56 -3.50
N HIS A 90 3.30 -5.13 -4.35
CA HIS A 90 2.81 -3.76 -4.31
C HIS A 90 1.98 -3.53 -3.04
N GLY A 91 2.16 -2.37 -2.37
CA GLY A 91 1.51 -2.04 -1.10
C GLY A 91 -0.02 -1.98 -1.14
N ALA A 92 -0.64 -1.86 -2.32
CA ALA A 92 -2.09 -1.99 -2.48
C ALA A 92 -2.58 -3.47 -2.36
N TYR A 93 -1.67 -4.42 -2.53
CA TYR A 93 -1.95 -5.87 -2.49
C TYR A 93 -0.96 -6.58 -1.56
N PRO A 94 -0.84 -6.17 -0.29
CA PRO A 94 0.21 -6.66 0.60
C PRO A 94 0.10 -8.17 0.91
N SER A 95 -1.09 -8.74 0.79
CA SER A 95 -1.34 -10.18 0.95
C SER A 95 -0.70 -11.05 -0.13
N LYS A 96 -0.28 -10.47 -1.26
CA LYS A 96 0.49 -11.18 -2.30
C LYS A 96 1.97 -11.30 -1.96
N GLY A 97 2.43 -10.60 -0.93
CA GLY A 97 3.81 -10.60 -0.46
C GLY A 97 3.99 -11.31 0.87
N TYR A 98 5.23 -11.29 1.37
CA TYR A 98 5.59 -11.74 2.72
C TYR A 98 6.51 -10.68 3.35
N ASN A 99 6.01 -9.97 4.37
CA ASN A 99 6.69 -8.81 4.95
C ASN A 99 7.83 -9.24 5.86
N ALA A 100 9.07 -9.01 5.44
CA ALA A 100 10.27 -9.38 6.19
C ALA A 100 10.37 -8.71 7.57
N VAL A 101 9.91 -7.46 7.69
CA VAL A 101 9.92 -6.73 8.97
C VAL A 101 8.93 -7.36 9.95
N SER A 102 7.71 -7.60 9.51
CA SER A 102 6.69 -8.26 10.33
C SER A 102 7.12 -9.68 10.75
N ALA A 103 7.78 -10.42 9.85
CA ALA A 103 8.32 -11.75 10.15
C ALA A 103 9.39 -11.68 11.24
N LEU A 104 10.32 -10.71 11.17
CA LEU A 104 11.33 -10.50 12.21
C LEU A 104 10.69 -10.27 13.58
N PHE A 105 9.72 -9.38 13.70
CA PHE A 105 9.05 -9.10 14.98
C PHE A 105 8.20 -10.28 15.47
N THR A 106 7.65 -11.10 14.57
CA THR A 106 6.95 -12.34 14.93
C THR A 106 7.90 -13.34 15.57
N VAL A 107 9.15 -13.42 15.11
CA VAL A 107 10.17 -14.30 15.71
C VAL A 107 10.69 -13.70 17.02
N LEU A 108 10.95 -12.40 17.08
CA LEU A 108 11.40 -11.74 18.33
C LEU A 108 10.37 -11.88 19.46
N LYS A 109 9.08 -11.91 19.15
CA LYS A 109 8.02 -12.20 20.13
C LYS A 109 8.17 -13.57 20.82
N ASP A 110 8.67 -14.58 20.09
CA ASP A 110 8.84 -15.94 20.60
C ASP A 110 10.17 -16.12 21.39
N ILE A 111 10.98 -15.07 21.47
CA ILE A 111 12.27 -15.05 22.17
C ILE A 111 12.12 -14.26 23.47
N GLU A 112 12.83 -14.66 24.52
CA GLU A 112 12.95 -13.84 25.72
C GLU A 112 13.67 -12.53 25.38
N VAL A 113 12.96 -11.41 25.45
CA VAL A 113 13.53 -10.07 25.27
C VAL A 113 13.80 -9.49 26.66
N LYS A 114 15.09 -9.25 26.97
CA LYS A 114 15.56 -8.79 28.29
C LYS A 114 15.56 -7.27 28.44
N ASN A 115 15.77 -6.55 27.33
CA ASN A 115 15.69 -5.09 27.33
C ASN A 115 14.23 -4.63 27.30
N GLU A 116 13.80 -3.83 28.26
CA GLU A 116 12.39 -3.44 28.44
C GLU A 116 11.87 -2.51 27.29
N GLU A 117 12.71 -1.67 26.71
CA GLU A 117 12.30 -0.83 25.60
C GLU A 117 12.14 -1.65 24.28
N LEU A 118 13.04 -2.59 24.03
CA LEU A 118 12.90 -3.53 22.91
C LEU A 118 11.67 -4.44 23.11
N LYS A 119 11.43 -4.92 24.34
CA LYS A 119 10.24 -5.70 24.67
C LYS A 119 8.95 -4.89 24.43
N GLY A 120 8.95 -3.61 24.79
CA GLY A 120 7.84 -2.70 24.48
C GLY A 120 7.61 -2.54 22.98
N LEU A 121 8.66 -2.46 22.15
CA LEU A 121 8.58 -2.40 20.70
C LEU A 121 8.03 -3.71 20.11
N VAL A 122 8.54 -4.85 20.57
CA VAL A 122 8.04 -6.19 20.16
C VAL A 122 6.55 -6.33 20.51
N THR A 123 6.14 -5.87 21.70
CA THR A 123 4.74 -5.85 22.13
C THR A 123 3.86 -4.97 21.25
N PHE A 124 4.36 -3.81 20.83
CA PHE A 124 3.65 -2.93 19.90
C PHE A 124 3.41 -3.64 18.56
N PHE A 125 4.42 -4.29 18.01
CA PHE A 125 4.29 -5.07 16.77
C PHE A 125 3.32 -6.24 16.92
N ASP A 126 3.40 -7.00 18.02
CA ASP A 126 2.49 -8.11 18.28
C ASP A 126 1.05 -7.68 18.51
N LYS A 127 0.84 -6.48 19.04
CA LYS A 127 -0.51 -5.98 19.26
C LYS A 127 -1.14 -5.40 18.02
N PHE A 128 -0.40 -4.64 17.21
CA PHE A 128 -0.98 -3.80 16.16
C PHE A 128 -0.62 -4.22 14.74
N VAL A 129 0.62 -4.68 14.51
CA VAL A 129 1.13 -4.93 13.15
C VAL A 129 0.98 -6.39 12.77
N LYS A 130 1.61 -7.29 13.51
CA LYS A 130 1.65 -8.73 13.23
C LYS A 130 2.08 -9.02 11.78
N MET A 131 1.52 -10.07 11.18
CA MET A 131 1.58 -10.40 9.76
C MET A 131 0.28 -9.99 9.03
N GLU A 132 -0.52 -9.11 9.64
CA GLU A 132 -1.81 -8.70 9.10
C GLU A 132 -1.65 -7.68 7.97
N THR A 133 -2.55 -7.75 7.00
CA THR A 133 -2.58 -6.87 5.83
C THR A 133 -3.89 -6.11 5.67
N ASP A 134 -4.81 -6.25 6.64
CA ASP A 134 -6.16 -5.66 6.63
C ASP A 134 -6.39 -4.63 7.76
N GLY A 135 -5.38 -4.40 8.59
CA GLY A 135 -5.45 -3.46 9.71
C GLY A 135 -6.38 -3.87 10.85
N LYS A 136 -6.75 -5.16 10.95
CA LYS A 136 -7.66 -5.66 11.99
C LYS A 136 -7.16 -5.33 13.39
N SER A 137 -5.92 -5.61 13.69
CA SER A 137 -5.33 -5.36 15.02
C SER A 137 -5.15 -3.88 15.33
N PHE A 138 -4.99 -3.02 14.32
CA PHE A 138 -5.06 -1.57 14.49
C PHE A 138 -6.49 -1.04 14.70
N GLY A 139 -7.51 -1.88 14.53
CA GLY A 139 -8.92 -1.49 14.66
C GLY A 139 -9.48 -0.72 13.47
N VAL A 140 -8.85 -0.86 12.28
CA VAL A 140 -9.24 -0.14 11.05
C VAL A 140 -9.75 -1.05 9.94
N LYS A 141 -9.86 -2.35 10.20
CA LYS A 141 -10.44 -3.29 9.23
C LYS A 141 -11.84 -2.84 8.83
N CYS A 142 -12.06 -2.61 7.57
CA CYS A 142 -13.34 -2.23 6.99
C CYS A 142 -13.42 -2.67 5.53
N THR A 143 -14.63 -2.68 5.00
CA THR A 143 -14.92 -3.09 3.61
C THR A 143 -16.08 -2.29 3.05
N ASP A 144 -16.16 -2.19 1.73
CA ASP A 144 -17.35 -1.76 1.00
C ASP A 144 -17.66 -2.70 -0.16
N GLY A 145 -18.86 -2.57 -0.74
CA GLY A 145 -19.30 -3.38 -1.86
C GLY A 145 -18.70 -3.00 -3.21
N GLU A 146 -17.93 -1.90 -3.28
CA GLU A 146 -17.36 -1.37 -4.54
C GLU A 146 -15.88 -1.75 -4.69
N THR A 147 -15.07 -1.45 -3.65
CA THR A 147 -13.61 -1.61 -3.71
C THR A 147 -13.06 -2.68 -2.78
N GLY A 148 -13.93 -3.36 -2.03
CA GLY A 148 -13.55 -4.44 -1.12
C GLY A 148 -12.89 -3.95 0.18
N GLU A 149 -11.99 -4.77 0.75
CA GLU A 149 -11.41 -4.55 2.07
C GLU A 149 -10.33 -3.47 2.09
N LEU A 150 -10.18 -2.78 3.24
CA LEU A 150 -8.99 -1.98 3.52
C LEU A 150 -7.73 -2.86 3.44
N THR A 151 -6.65 -2.32 2.88
CA THR A 151 -5.34 -2.94 2.95
C THR A 151 -4.37 -2.07 3.74
N LEU A 152 -3.49 -2.71 4.53
CA LEU A 152 -2.45 -2.07 5.32
C LEU A 152 -1.10 -2.72 5.00
N ASN A 153 -0.15 -1.92 4.56
CA ASN A 153 1.23 -2.32 4.31
C ASN A 153 2.18 -1.59 5.27
N LEU A 154 2.98 -2.35 6.02
CA LEU A 154 4.17 -1.81 6.66
C LEU A 154 5.27 -1.76 5.61
N GLY A 155 5.61 -0.55 5.13
CA GLY A 155 6.52 -0.36 4.00
C GLY A 155 7.98 -0.14 4.39
N LYS A 156 8.23 0.32 5.64
CA LYS A 156 9.59 0.57 6.13
C LYS A 156 9.65 0.57 7.65
N ILE A 157 10.78 0.09 8.16
CA ILE A 157 11.27 0.38 9.52
C ILE A 157 12.70 0.91 9.43
N ASN A 158 13.01 1.89 10.26
CA ASN A 158 14.36 2.30 10.59
C ASN A 158 14.47 2.54 12.10
N LEU A 159 15.26 1.73 12.78
CA LEU A 159 15.62 1.90 14.19
C LEU A 159 17.15 1.93 14.27
N GLU A 160 17.68 3.05 14.67
CA GLU A 160 19.11 3.29 14.82
C GLU A 160 19.32 4.50 15.74
N ASN A 161 20.39 4.50 16.55
CA ASN A 161 20.73 5.59 17.45
C ASN A 161 19.58 6.01 18.38
N ASN A 162 18.86 5.04 18.95
CA ASN A 162 17.67 5.25 19.79
C ASN A 162 16.45 5.86 19.05
N GLU A 163 16.48 6.04 17.75
CA GLU A 163 15.38 6.65 16.99
C GLU A 163 14.70 5.63 16.10
N LEU A 164 13.38 5.51 16.27
CA LEU A 164 12.50 4.65 15.47
C LEU A 164 11.68 5.48 14.51
N GLU A 165 11.62 5.02 13.27
CA GLU A 165 10.63 5.47 12.29
C GLU A 165 10.02 4.24 11.57
N ILE A 166 8.69 4.13 11.59
CA ILE A 166 7.90 3.12 10.87
C ILE A 166 7.03 3.83 9.85
N TRP A 167 6.94 3.28 8.63
CA TRP A 167 6.09 3.79 7.55
C TRP A 167 4.97 2.80 7.25
N ILE A 168 3.74 3.29 7.24
CA ILE A 168 2.54 2.50 6.94
C ILE A 168 1.77 3.16 5.79
N ASP A 169 1.39 2.37 4.78
CA ASP A 169 0.49 2.73 3.67
C ASP A 169 -0.83 1.97 3.81
N MET A 170 -1.93 2.68 3.80
CA MET A 170 -3.26 2.11 3.87
C MET A 170 -4.07 2.48 2.64
N ARG A 171 -4.80 1.49 2.07
CA ARG A 171 -5.74 1.73 0.98
C ARG A 171 -7.15 1.59 1.52
N VAL A 172 -7.84 2.72 1.55
CA VAL A 172 -9.13 2.87 2.23
C VAL A 172 -10.26 2.71 1.20
N PRO A 173 -11.26 1.84 1.45
CA PRO A 173 -12.40 1.67 0.56
C PRO A 173 -13.14 2.98 0.28
N VAL A 174 -13.71 3.12 -0.93
CA VAL A 174 -14.23 4.41 -1.41
C VAL A 174 -15.41 4.96 -0.62
N LYS A 175 -16.16 4.12 0.08
CA LYS A 175 -17.30 4.56 0.92
C LYS A 175 -16.92 4.83 2.37
N ILE A 176 -15.65 4.68 2.72
CA ILE A 176 -15.12 4.89 4.06
C ILE A 176 -14.33 6.21 4.10
N LYS A 177 -14.55 7.02 5.12
CA LYS A 177 -13.83 8.27 5.29
C LYS A 177 -12.41 8.02 5.80
N ASN A 178 -11.41 8.55 5.12
CA ASN A 178 -10.01 8.45 5.51
C ASN A 178 -9.76 8.98 6.93
N GLU A 179 -10.50 10.03 7.34
CA GLU A 179 -10.39 10.67 8.65
C GLU A 179 -10.67 9.69 9.80
N GLN A 180 -11.62 8.77 9.65
CA GLN A 180 -11.93 7.75 10.67
C GLN A 180 -10.76 6.77 10.86
N ILE A 181 -10.10 6.41 9.76
CA ILE A 181 -8.93 5.55 9.78
C ILE A 181 -7.75 6.27 10.46
N ILE A 182 -7.52 7.54 10.08
CA ILE A 182 -6.45 8.38 10.63
C ILE A 182 -6.61 8.54 12.14
N GLU A 183 -7.81 8.90 12.62
CA GLU A 183 -8.09 9.10 14.05
C GLU A 183 -7.87 7.81 14.85
N THR A 184 -8.31 6.67 14.32
CA THR A 184 -8.16 5.37 14.99
C THR A 184 -6.70 4.98 15.12
N ILE A 185 -5.91 5.07 14.02
CA ILE A 185 -4.47 4.77 14.05
C ILE A 185 -3.75 5.73 14.99
N LYS A 186 -4.04 7.04 14.89
CA LYS A 186 -3.45 8.07 15.76
C LYS A 186 -3.66 7.73 17.23
N LYS A 187 -4.92 7.52 17.63
CA LYS A 187 -5.28 7.19 19.02
C LYS A 187 -4.54 5.96 19.53
N ASN A 188 -4.52 4.88 18.72
CA ASN A 188 -3.88 3.63 19.13
C ASN A 188 -2.36 3.79 19.23
N THR A 189 -1.74 4.54 18.34
CA THR A 189 -0.31 4.82 18.32
C THR A 189 0.10 5.68 19.54
N GLU A 190 -0.59 6.79 19.76
CA GLU A 190 -0.28 7.74 20.85
C GLU A 190 -0.51 7.12 22.23
N ASN A 191 -1.54 6.29 22.43
CA ASN A 191 -1.81 5.58 23.68
C ASN A 191 -0.68 4.62 24.09
N TYR A 192 0.18 4.20 23.15
CA TYR A 192 1.36 3.38 23.40
C TYR A 192 2.66 4.20 23.50
N GLY A 193 2.53 5.53 23.55
CA GLY A 193 3.67 6.43 23.70
C GLY A 193 4.54 6.55 22.45
N TYR A 194 3.92 6.40 21.26
CA TYR A 194 4.56 6.69 19.99
C TYR A 194 3.99 7.98 19.40
N GLU A 195 4.81 8.71 18.66
CA GLU A 195 4.40 9.88 17.89
C GLU A 195 3.73 9.45 16.58
N PHE A 196 2.58 10.04 16.27
CA PHE A 196 1.87 9.83 14.99
C PHE A 196 2.10 11.03 14.07
N LEU A 197 2.52 10.78 12.85
CA LEU A 197 2.70 11.80 11.79
C LEU A 197 1.93 11.40 10.54
N LEU A 198 0.93 12.19 10.15
CA LEU A 198 0.26 12.03 8.87
C LEU A 198 1.21 12.48 7.76
N HIS A 199 1.62 11.55 6.87
CA HIS A 199 2.50 11.87 5.76
C HIS A 199 1.71 12.32 4.52
N SER A 200 0.64 11.60 4.18
CA SER A 200 -0.28 12.00 3.11
C SER A 200 -1.69 11.42 3.31
N ASN A 201 -2.68 12.15 2.81
CA ASN A 201 -4.08 11.74 2.80
C ASN A 201 -4.66 12.08 1.42
N THR A 202 -4.78 11.06 0.56
CA THR A 202 -5.39 11.19 -0.76
C THR A 202 -6.79 10.61 -0.70
N GLN A 203 -7.78 11.43 -0.99
CA GLN A 203 -9.18 11.02 -0.97
C GLN A 203 -9.47 9.96 -2.04
N PRO A 204 -10.46 9.09 -1.82
CA PRO A 204 -10.88 8.14 -2.83
C PRO A 204 -11.52 8.85 -4.03
N LEU A 205 -11.50 8.17 -5.17
CA LEU A 205 -12.28 8.51 -6.36
C LEU A 205 -13.46 7.55 -6.48
N TYR A 206 -14.64 8.08 -6.73
CA TYR A 206 -15.83 7.29 -7.04
C TYR A 206 -16.75 8.02 -8.00
N VAL A 207 -17.03 7.39 -9.14
CA VAL A 207 -18.05 7.85 -10.11
C VAL A 207 -19.02 6.70 -10.32
N ALA A 208 -20.33 6.95 -10.19
CA ALA A 208 -21.33 5.89 -10.27
C ALA A 208 -21.27 5.14 -11.62
N LYS A 209 -21.42 3.82 -11.58
CA LYS A 209 -21.34 2.96 -12.78
C LYS A 209 -22.37 3.30 -13.84
N ASP A 210 -23.53 3.79 -13.42
CA ASP A 210 -24.66 4.22 -14.25
C ASP A 210 -24.59 5.71 -14.65
N SER A 211 -23.54 6.42 -14.26
CA SER A 211 -23.32 7.81 -14.67
C SER A 211 -23.17 7.92 -16.20
N PHE A 212 -23.52 9.07 -16.76
CA PHE A 212 -23.33 9.36 -18.17
C PHE A 212 -21.88 9.12 -18.61
N LEU A 213 -20.89 9.55 -17.82
CA LEU A 213 -19.47 9.38 -18.11
C LEU A 213 -19.08 7.89 -18.21
N VAL A 214 -19.34 7.12 -17.16
CA VAL A 214 -18.95 5.69 -17.12
C VAL A 214 -19.71 4.90 -18.18
N SER A 215 -21.02 5.09 -18.31
CA SER A 215 -21.86 4.37 -19.28
C SER A 215 -21.43 4.66 -20.71
N THR A 216 -21.13 5.92 -21.04
CA THR A 216 -20.68 6.31 -22.38
C THR A 216 -19.35 5.68 -22.71
N LEU A 217 -18.35 5.76 -21.82
CA LEU A 217 -17.02 5.18 -22.06
C LEU A 217 -17.07 3.65 -22.14
N MET A 218 -17.89 2.99 -21.32
CA MET A 218 -18.09 1.54 -21.38
C MET A 218 -18.72 1.11 -22.70
N ASN A 219 -19.71 1.84 -23.21
CA ASN A 219 -20.34 1.55 -24.51
C ASN A 219 -19.33 1.68 -25.65
N ILE A 220 -18.54 2.76 -25.67
CA ILE A 220 -17.48 2.96 -26.66
C ILE A 220 -16.48 1.81 -26.63
N TYR A 221 -16.01 1.44 -25.44
CA TYR A 221 -15.08 0.33 -25.31
C TYR A 221 -15.65 -0.98 -25.88
N LYS A 222 -16.88 -1.34 -25.50
CA LYS A 222 -17.55 -2.56 -25.99
C LYS A 222 -17.76 -2.55 -27.51
N GLU A 223 -18.24 -1.44 -28.05
CA GLU A 223 -18.47 -1.28 -29.49
C GLU A 223 -17.18 -1.41 -30.31
N LEU A 224 -16.09 -0.80 -29.86
CA LEU A 224 -14.84 -0.78 -30.60
C LEU A 224 -13.94 -2.00 -30.38
N THR A 225 -14.06 -2.70 -29.25
CA THR A 225 -13.25 -3.89 -28.96
C THR A 225 -13.98 -5.19 -29.18
N GLY A 226 -15.33 -5.17 -29.20
CA GLY A 226 -16.16 -6.39 -29.23
C GLY A 226 -16.28 -7.10 -27.89
N ASP A 227 -15.65 -6.59 -26.81
CA ASP A 227 -15.73 -7.16 -25.47
C ASP A 227 -17.02 -6.76 -24.75
N ASN A 228 -18.11 -7.41 -25.15
CA ASN A 228 -19.43 -7.15 -24.59
C ASN A 228 -19.57 -7.58 -23.11
N ALA A 229 -18.69 -8.45 -22.62
CA ALA A 229 -18.70 -8.93 -21.24
C ALA A 229 -18.00 -7.97 -20.27
N ALA A 230 -17.20 -7.02 -20.77
CA ALA A 230 -16.47 -6.06 -19.96
C ALA A 230 -17.36 -5.31 -18.96
N GLN A 231 -16.85 -5.14 -17.75
CA GLN A 231 -17.47 -4.36 -16.68
C GLN A 231 -16.51 -3.27 -16.20
N PRO A 232 -17.02 -2.12 -15.72
CA PRO A 232 -16.15 -1.11 -15.12
C PRO A 232 -15.48 -1.68 -13.87
N VAL A 233 -14.23 -1.26 -13.64
CA VAL A 233 -13.35 -1.82 -12.59
C VAL A 233 -13.09 -0.83 -11.47
N ALA A 234 -12.83 -1.38 -10.28
CA ALA A 234 -12.35 -0.65 -9.11
C ALA A 234 -10.91 -1.09 -8.79
N ILE A 235 -10.05 -0.16 -8.43
CA ILE A 235 -8.65 -0.42 -8.14
C ILE A 235 -8.21 0.04 -6.76
N GLY A 236 -7.18 -0.60 -6.23
CA GLY A 236 -6.51 -0.19 -4.98
C GLY A 236 -5.48 0.92 -5.16
N GLY A 237 -5.12 1.22 -6.42
CA GLY A 237 -4.18 2.28 -6.81
C GLY A 237 -4.84 3.65 -6.91
N GLY A 238 -4.13 4.57 -7.55
CA GLY A 238 -4.65 5.90 -7.86
C GLY A 238 -4.06 6.39 -9.17
N THR A 239 -4.88 7.08 -9.95
CA THR A 239 -4.54 7.67 -11.24
C THR A 239 -4.65 9.19 -11.20
N TYR A 240 -4.31 9.84 -12.29
CA TYR A 240 -4.53 11.29 -12.46
C TYR A 240 -6.01 11.70 -12.39
N ALA A 241 -6.96 10.76 -12.55
CA ALA A 241 -8.37 11.05 -12.40
C ALA A 241 -8.72 11.67 -11.02
N LYS A 242 -7.97 11.37 -9.97
CA LYS A 242 -8.17 11.96 -8.63
C LYS A 242 -8.00 13.48 -8.55
N TYR A 243 -7.35 14.07 -9.52
CA TYR A 243 -7.11 15.53 -9.55
C TYR A 243 -8.22 16.34 -10.22
N ALA A 244 -9.24 15.66 -10.76
CA ALA A 244 -10.40 16.33 -11.35
C ALA A 244 -11.70 15.82 -10.73
N LYS A 245 -12.70 16.71 -10.66
CA LYS A 245 -14.05 16.31 -10.26
C LYS A 245 -14.68 15.52 -11.40
N ASN A 246 -15.50 14.51 -11.06
CA ASN A 246 -16.24 13.71 -12.03
C ASN A 246 -15.33 13.18 -13.15
N ALA A 247 -14.22 12.56 -12.78
CA ALA A 247 -13.22 12.02 -13.68
C ALA A 247 -13.05 10.51 -13.43
N VAL A 248 -12.63 9.78 -14.46
CA VAL A 248 -12.35 8.33 -14.40
C VAL A 248 -11.05 8.03 -15.15
N ALA A 249 -10.41 6.89 -14.87
CA ALA A 249 -9.36 6.41 -15.75
C ALA A 249 -9.97 5.51 -16.85
N PHE A 250 -9.43 5.62 -18.07
CA PHE A 250 -9.93 4.93 -19.26
C PHE A 250 -8.77 4.52 -20.17
N GLY A 251 -8.24 3.32 -19.96
CA GLY A 251 -7.04 2.82 -20.65
C GLY A 251 -5.77 3.52 -20.14
N ALA A 252 -4.62 3.40 -20.82
CA ALA A 252 -4.41 2.94 -22.21
C ALA A 252 -4.09 1.43 -22.40
N LEU A 253 -3.85 0.68 -21.32
CA LEU A 253 -3.46 -0.73 -21.45
C LEU A 253 -4.66 -1.59 -21.85
N LEU A 254 -4.57 -2.28 -23.00
CA LEU A 254 -5.57 -3.22 -23.48
C LEU A 254 -5.40 -4.58 -22.77
N PRO A 255 -6.48 -5.39 -22.65
CA PRO A 255 -6.42 -6.67 -21.90
C PRO A 255 -5.47 -7.73 -22.49
N ASP A 256 -5.11 -7.62 -23.76
CA ASP A 256 -4.18 -8.52 -24.46
C ASP A 256 -2.72 -8.08 -24.37
N GLN A 257 -2.42 -7.01 -23.63
CA GLN A 257 -1.08 -6.49 -23.44
C GLN A 257 -0.52 -6.88 -22.06
N GLU A 258 0.80 -7.03 -21.99
CA GLU A 258 1.51 -7.23 -20.74
C GLU A 258 1.50 -5.92 -19.92
N ASP A 259 1.13 -6.02 -18.65
CA ASP A 259 1.24 -4.90 -17.73
C ASP A 259 2.70 -4.68 -17.30
N ARG A 260 3.31 -3.63 -17.83
CA ARG A 260 4.67 -3.19 -17.49
C ARG A 260 4.69 -1.82 -16.82
N MET A 261 3.58 -1.33 -16.34
CA MET A 261 3.51 -0.05 -15.63
C MET A 261 4.50 -0.04 -14.45
N HIS A 262 5.29 1.02 -14.36
CA HIS A 262 6.32 1.23 -13.34
C HIS A 262 7.48 0.21 -13.35
N GLN A 263 7.64 -0.54 -14.43
CA GLN A 263 8.73 -1.50 -14.58
C GLN A 263 9.84 -0.95 -15.50
N ARG A 264 11.02 -1.55 -15.38
CA ARG A 264 12.10 -1.25 -16.31
C ARG A 264 11.69 -1.65 -17.72
N ASP A 265 12.06 -0.83 -18.70
CA ASP A 265 11.77 -1.03 -20.12
C ASP A 265 10.25 -1.04 -20.40
N GLU A 266 9.45 -0.21 -19.69
CA GLU A 266 8.07 0.09 -20.00
C GLU A 266 7.96 0.60 -21.45
N TYR A 267 6.97 0.11 -22.20
CA TYR A 267 6.79 0.43 -23.62
C TYR A 267 5.32 0.57 -24.00
N LEU A 268 5.08 1.27 -25.10
CA LEU A 268 3.80 1.29 -25.80
C LEU A 268 3.94 0.54 -27.14
N GLU A 269 3.07 -0.44 -27.40
CA GLU A 269 3.04 -1.17 -28.65
C GLU A 269 2.52 -0.29 -29.79
N ILE A 270 3.35 -0.05 -30.82
CA ILE A 270 2.98 0.76 -31.99
C ILE A 270 1.73 0.20 -32.68
N SER A 271 1.59 -1.12 -32.77
CA SER A 271 0.43 -1.80 -33.37
C SER A 271 -0.92 -1.50 -32.69
N LYS A 272 -0.91 -0.98 -31.46
CA LYS A 272 -2.11 -0.65 -30.69
C LYS A 272 -2.51 0.82 -30.82
N ILE A 273 -1.64 1.69 -31.35
CA ILE A 273 -1.88 3.16 -31.39
C ILE A 273 -3.15 3.48 -32.15
N ASP A 274 -3.38 2.87 -33.33
CA ASP A 274 -4.58 3.16 -34.13
C ASP A 274 -5.87 2.81 -33.37
N LYS A 275 -5.85 1.68 -32.61
CA LYS A 275 -7.00 1.28 -31.78
C LYS A 275 -7.23 2.28 -30.64
N LEU A 276 -6.17 2.72 -29.98
CA LEU A 276 -6.26 3.73 -28.91
C LEU A 276 -6.79 5.04 -29.44
N LEU A 277 -6.31 5.51 -30.59
CA LEU A 277 -6.81 6.74 -31.24
C LEU A 277 -8.30 6.64 -31.57
N GLN A 278 -8.77 5.52 -32.13
CA GLN A 278 -10.19 5.31 -32.40
C GLN A 278 -11.03 5.42 -31.12
N ILE A 279 -10.60 4.77 -30.03
CA ILE A 279 -11.31 4.79 -28.74
C ILE A 279 -11.35 6.21 -28.18
N TYR A 280 -10.23 6.93 -28.15
CA TYR A 280 -10.19 8.25 -27.55
C TYR A 280 -10.87 9.35 -28.39
N VAL A 281 -10.78 9.30 -29.71
CA VAL A 281 -11.52 10.22 -30.59
C VAL A 281 -13.00 10.06 -30.38
N GLU A 282 -13.51 8.82 -30.34
CA GLU A 282 -14.93 8.55 -30.11
C GLU A 282 -15.37 8.97 -28.70
N ALA A 283 -14.50 8.74 -27.68
CA ALA A 283 -14.76 9.19 -26.33
C ALA A 283 -14.90 10.71 -26.23
N ILE A 284 -13.96 11.46 -26.79
CA ILE A 284 -14.02 12.93 -26.82
C ILE A 284 -15.27 13.41 -27.55
N TYR A 285 -15.56 12.82 -28.71
CA TYR A 285 -16.72 13.22 -29.51
C TYR A 285 -18.06 13.00 -28.81
N ARG A 286 -18.26 11.83 -28.14
CA ARG A 286 -19.52 11.54 -27.45
C ARG A 286 -19.67 12.28 -26.13
N LEU A 287 -18.58 12.58 -25.45
CA LEU A 287 -18.62 13.31 -24.18
C LEU A 287 -18.72 14.84 -24.36
N ALA A 288 -18.37 15.39 -25.55
CA ALA A 288 -18.45 16.81 -25.85
C ALA A 288 -19.80 17.26 -26.44
N LYS A 289 -20.71 16.33 -26.71
CA LYS A 289 -22.09 16.61 -27.18
C LYS A 289 -22.99 16.96 -26.02
#